data_6d0c71997f812ccaf5a48c9a2052708f
#
_entry.id   6d0c71997f812ccaf5a48c9a2052708f
#
_cell.length_a   1.000
_cell.length_b   1.000
_cell.length_c   1.000
_cell.angle_alpha   90.00
_cell.angle_beta   90.00
_cell.angle_gamma   90.00
#
_symmetry.space_group_name_H-M   'P 1'
#
loop_
_entity.id
_entity.type
_entity.pdbx_description
1 polymer ?
#
loop_
_entity_poly.entity_id
_entity_poly.type
_entity_poly.pdbx_seq_one_letter_code
_entity_poly.pdbx_strand_id
1 'polypeptide(L)'
;MKNFHGKVAAITGAGSGIGRALARELARRGTHLALSDIDETGLAETVGLCEGSGVKVTSQVLDVADKDAMFAWADQAADEHGKINLIFNNAGVDLSATFEGASYDDFEWLMNINFWGVVHGTKAFLPHLRAAGAGHVVNISSVFGLVSIPTQSAYNAAKFGVRGFTDALRIELDIEDCGVSATTIHPGGIKTNIARNARISHSAGAFGDDPSEFGTEFDKMARTTPEKAAGQILRAVSRNRRRALIGPDAIVFDLASRLPAGLYQRLLAAGARRNMSKS
;
A
#
# COMPACT_ATOMS: atom_id res chain seq x y z
N MET A 1 15.74 -7.53 8.42
CA MET A 1 15.29 -7.58 9.83
C MET A 1 14.70 -8.96 10.13
N LYS A 2 15.36 -9.80 10.95
CA LYS A 2 14.91 -11.20 11.17
C LYS A 2 13.88 -11.35 12.29
N ASN A 3 13.82 -10.42 13.23
CA ASN A 3 12.92 -10.43 14.38
C ASN A 3 12.23 -9.06 14.54
N PHE A 4 10.97 -9.08 14.89
CA PHE A 4 10.13 -7.89 15.12
C PHE A 4 9.99 -7.54 16.61
N HIS A 5 10.25 -8.45 17.53
CA HIS A 5 10.10 -8.24 18.97
C HIS A 5 10.97 -7.07 19.48
N GLY A 6 10.38 -6.17 20.26
CA GLY A 6 11.05 -4.98 20.80
C GLY A 6 11.40 -3.92 19.76
N LYS A 7 10.93 -4.08 18.52
CA LYS A 7 11.03 -3.07 17.45
C LYS A 7 9.86 -2.10 17.52
N VAL A 8 9.97 -0.98 16.80
CA VAL A 8 8.90 0.00 16.64
C VAL A 8 8.53 0.10 15.17
N ALA A 9 7.25 -0.05 14.85
CA ALA A 9 6.71 0.05 13.51
C ALA A 9 5.72 1.20 13.38
N ALA A 10 5.96 2.11 12.45
CA ALA A 10 5.01 3.10 12.00
C ALA A 10 4.18 2.52 10.84
N ILE A 11 2.85 2.74 10.83
CA ILE A 11 1.94 2.21 9.81
C ILE A 11 0.93 3.29 9.42
N THR A 12 0.90 3.68 8.14
CA THR A 12 -0.15 4.54 7.60
C THR A 12 -1.33 3.71 7.07
N GLY A 13 -2.53 4.27 7.08
CA GLY A 13 -3.73 3.52 6.69
C GLY A 13 -4.01 2.36 7.64
N ALA A 14 -3.80 2.58 8.94
CA ALA A 14 -3.91 1.55 9.97
C ALA A 14 -5.35 1.28 10.41
N GLY A 15 -6.31 2.14 10.03
CA GLY A 15 -7.72 2.04 10.43
C GLY A 15 -8.46 0.85 9.83
N SER A 16 -7.96 0.24 8.74
CA SER A 16 -8.65 -0.87 8.08
C SER A 16 -7.71 -1.81 7.33
N GLY A 17 -8.26 -2.85 6.72
CA GLY A 17 -7.63 -3.70 5.70
C GLY A 17 -6.25 -4.24 6.08
N ILE A 18 -5.29 -4.07 5.17
CA ILE A 18 -3.91 -4.57 5.34
C ILE A 18 -3.23 -3.86 6.51
N GLY A 19 -3.42 -2.53 6.67
CA GLY A 19 -2.81 -1.74 7.75
C GLY A 19 -3.23 -2.24 9.14
N ARG A 20 -4.53 -2.45 9.36
CA ARG A 20 -5.06 -3.05 10.60
C ARG A 20 -4.51 -4.44 10.84
N ALA A 21 -4.45 -5.27 9.82
CA ALA A 21 -3.94 -6.63 9.93
C ALA A 21 -2.43 -6.65 10.25
N LEU A 22 -1.64 -5.73 9.67
CA LEU A 22 -0.22 -5.53 10.01
C LEU A 22 -0.05 -5.09 11.46
N ALA A 23 -0.83 -4.11 11.93
CA ALA A 23 -0.78 -3.63 13.31
C ALA A 23 -1.02 -4.77 14.30
N ARG A 24 -2.11 -5.52 14.14
CA ARG A 24 -2.45 -6.66 14.99
C ARG A 24 -1.37 -7.76 15.00
N GLU A 25 -0.87 -8.13 13.84
CA GLU A 25 0.14 -9.19 13.74
C GLU A 25 1.50 -8.75 14.32
N LEU A 26 1.88 -7.47 14.15
CA LEU A 26 3.08 -6.90 14.74
C LEU A 26 2.96 -6.78 16.27
N ALA A 27 1.81 -6.32 16.78
CA ALA A 27 1.55 -6.29 18.22
C ALA A 27 1.69 -7.69 18.85
N ARG A 28 1.07 -8.71 18.21
CA ARG A 28 1.20 -10.11 18.64
C ARG A 28 2.65 -10.63 18.66
N ARG A 29 3.53 -10.04 17.86
CA ARG A 29 4.98 -10.36 17.82
C ARG A 29 5.80 -9.51 18.76
N GLY A 30 5.18 -8.70 19.63
CA GLY A 30 5.88 -7.85 20.58
C GLY A 30 6.52 -6.61 19.96
N THR A 31 5.97 -6.08 18.85
CA THR A 31 6.40 -4.84 18.18
C THR A 31 5.58 -3.69 18.70
N HIS A 32 6.21 -2.60 19.15
CA HIS A 32 5.54 -1.35 19.49
C HIS A 32 5.05 -0.66 18.22
N LEU A 33 3.95 0.09 18.31
CA LEU A 33 3.24 0.61 17.13
C LEU A 33 3.03 2.12 17.24
N ALA A 34 3.35 2.82 16.16
CA ALA A 34 2.87 4.18 15.86
C ALA A 34 1.91 4.06 14.65
N LEU A 35 0.62 4.30 14.87
CA LEU A 35 -0.43 4.08 13.88
C LEU A 35 -0.98 5.41 13.37
N SER A 36 -1.29 5.50 12.08
CA SER A 36 -2.01 6.65 11.54
C SER A 36 -3.05 6.25 10.51
N ASP A 37 -4.14 7.01 10.49
CA ASP A 37 -5.18 6.94 9.48
C ASP A 37 -5.92 8.30 9.43
N ILE A 38 -6.61 8.58 8.34
CA ILE A 38 -7.54 9.70 8.24
C ILE A 38 -8.89 9.37 8.89
N ASP A 39 -9.25 8.07 8.95
CA ASP A 39 -10.44 7.55 9.61
C ASP A 39 -10.17 7.35 11.11
N GLU A 40 -10.57 8.34 11.91
CA GLU A 40 -10.41 8.33 13.37
C GLU A 40 -11.09 7.12 14.03
N THR A 41 -12.29 6.77 13.57
CA THR A 41 -13.06 5.64 14.11
C THR A 41 -12.36 4.31 13.85
N GLY A 42 -11.98 4.05 12.61
CA GLY A 42 -11.27 2.85 12.23
C GLY A 42 -9.89 2.75 12.88
N LEU A 43 -9.22 3.88 13.10
CA LEU A 43 -7.95 3.94 13.82
C LEU A 43 -8.11 3.56 15.29
N ALA A 44 -9.12 4.14 15.98
CA ALA A 44 -9.42 3.83 17.38
C ALA A 44 -9.77 2.35 17.57
N GLU A 45 -10.55 1.76 16.67
CA GLU A 45 -10.83 0.31 16.67
C GLU A 45 -9.54 -0.51 16.58
N THR A 46 -8.62 -0.11 15.70
CA THR A 46 -7.34 -0.84 15.53
C THR A 46 -6.46 -0.74 16.77
N VAL A 47 -6.42 0.44 17.42
CA VAL A 47 -5.73 0.62 18.70
C VAL A 47 -6.29 -0.35 19.75
N GLY A 48 -7.62 -0.38 19.93
CA GLY A 48 -8.30 -1.30 20.85
C GLY A 48 -8.01 -2.78 20.56
N LEU A 49 -7.92 -3.16 19.29
CA LEU A 49 -7.56 -4.53 18.87
C LEU A 49 -6.09 -4.90 19.17
N CYS A 50 -5.23 -3.93 19.41
CA CYS A 50 -3.83 -4.13 19.80
C CYS A 50 -3.62 -4.06 21.32
N GLU A 51 -4.60 -3.62 22.08
CA GLU A 51 -4.57 -3.60 23.55
C GLU A 51 -4.42 -5.02 24.12
N GLY A 52 -3.78 -5.14 25.26
CA GLY A 52 -3.53 -6.44 25.90
C GLY A 52 -2.34 -7.23 25.35
N SER A 53 -1.71 -6.77 24.25
CA SER A 53 -0.51 -7.42 23.70
C SER A 53 0.78 -7.07 24.46
N GLY A 54 0.73 -6.19 25.46
CA GLY A 54 1.92 -5.77 26.23
C GLY A 54 2.87 -4.85 25.46
N VAL A 55 2.45 -4.30 24.32
CA VAL A 55 3.24 -3.36 23.51
C VAL A 55 2.72 -1.93 23.68
N LYS A 56 3.59 -0.94 23.49
CA LYS A 56 3.17 0.46 23.42
C LYS A 56 2.54 0.71 22.05
N VAL A 57 1.35 1.32 22.05
CA VAL A 57 0.64 1.74 20.85
C VAL A 57 0.34 3.23 20.96
N THR A 58 0.73 4.00 19.94
CA THR A 58 0.36 5.41 19.80
C THR A 58 -0.38 5.58 18.48
N SER A 59 -1.22 6.60 18.37
CA SER A 59 -2.01 6.85 17.17
C SER A 59 -2.16 8.34 16.88
N GLN A 60 -2.23 8.68 15.58
CA GLN A 60 -2.40 10.04 15.08
C GLN A 60 -3.39 10.03 13.92
N VAL A 61 -4.44 10.85 14.01
CA VAL A 61 -5.30 11.14 12.84
C VAL A 61 -4.49 11.98 11.85
N LEU A 62 -4.30 11.48 10.63
CA LEU A 62 -3.37 12.06 9.67
C LEU A 62 -3.80 11.78 8.22
N ASP A 63 -3.84 12.83 7.41
CA ASP A 63 -3.86 12.69 5.96
C ASP A 63 -2.42 12.57 5.44
N VAL A 64 -2.11 11.46 4.77
CA VAL A 64 -0.76 11.21 4.21
C VAL A 64 -0.40 12.18 3.08
N ALA A 65 -1.37 12.86 2.48
CA ALA A 65 -1.15 13.90 1.49
C ALA A 65 -0.60 15.20 2.11
N ASP A 66 -0.81 15.40 3.42
CA ASP A 66 -0.23 16.52 4.16
C ASP A 66 1.23 16.19 4.53
N LYS A 67 2.15 16.80 3.78
CA LYS A 67 3.58 16.61 3.98
C LYS A 67 4.03 17.04 5.39
N ASP A 68 3.61 18.22 5.84
CA ASP A 68 4.13 18.81 7.09
C ASP A 68 3.59 18.04 8.31
N ALA A 69 2.30 17.62 8.26
CA ALA A 69 1.73 16.73 9.26
C ALA A 69 2.44 15.36 9.30
N MET A 70 2.87 14.81 8.15
CA MET A 70 3.62 13.56 8.09
C MET A 70 4.99 13.66 8.77
N PHE A 71 5.72 14.77 8.56
CA PHE A 71 7.00 14.99 9.22
C PHE A 71 6.84 15.21 10.73
N ALA A 72 5.85 16.00 11.15
CA ALA A 72 5.53 16.18 12.57
C ALA A 72 5.18 14.85 13.26
N TRP A 73 4.40 13.99 12.61
CA TRP A 73 4.08 12.68 13.14
C TRP A 73 5.31 11.77 13.25
N ALA A 74 6.23 11.82 12.29
CA ALA A 74 7.46 11.00 12.34
C ALA A 74 8.34 11.39 13.54
N ASP A 75 8.51 12.68 13.77
CA ASP A 75 9.28 13.21 14.91
C ASP A 75 8.59 12.84 16.24
N GLN A 76 7.28 13.08 16.35
CA GLN A 76 6.50 12.70 17.54
C GLN A 76 6.60 11.19 17.85
N ALA A 77 6.43 10.34 16.83
CA ALA A 77 6.52 8.89 17.00
C ALA A 77 7.93 8.46 17.45
N ALA A 78 8.98 9.11 16.92
CA ALA A 78 10.34 8.83 17.33
C ALA A 78 10.61 9.25 18.79
N ASP A 79 10.11 10.40 19.21
CA ASP A 79 10.23 10.91 20.59
C ASP A 79 9.47 10.00 21.57
N GLU A 80 8.23 9.62 21.23
CA GLU A 80 7.40 8.80 22.10
C GLU A 80 7.93 7.37 22.26
N HIS A 81 8.49 6.77 21.22
CA HIS A 81 8.98 5.39 21.24
C HIS A 81 10.50 5.26 21.44
N GLY A 82 11.24 6.38 21.41
CA GLY A 82 12.70 6.42 21.51
C GLY A 82 13.46 5.94 20.28
N LYS A 83 12.78 5.31 19.32
CA LYS A 83 13.34 4.83 18.04
C LYS A 83 12.21 4.43 17.08
N ILE A 84 12.51 4.42 15.78
CA ILE A 84 11.64 3.79 14.76
C ILE A 84 12.47 2.80 13.93
N ASN A 85 11.96 1.58 13.74
CA ASN A 85 12.65 0.52 13.00
C ASN A 85 11.96 0.20 11.66
N LEU A 86 10.64 0.42 11.54
CA LEU A 86 9.88 0.13 10.33
C LEU A 86 8.92 1.28 10.02
N ILE A 87 8.77 1.57 8.73
CA ILE A 87 7.65 2.34 8.20
C ILE A 87 6.92 1.50 7.15
N PHE A 88 5.62 1.33 7.32
CA PHE A 88 4.72 0.76 6.32
C PHE A 88 3.91 1.90 5.72
N ASN A 89 4.31 2.37 4.54
CA ASN A 89 3.54 3.30 3.73
C ASN A 89 2.43 2.50 3.04
N ASN A 90 1.31 2.33 3.77
CA ASN A 90 0.22 1.45 3.37
C ASN A 90 -1.05 2.23 2.99
N ALA A 91 -1.26 3.44 3.48
CA ALA A 91 -2.41 4.25 3.10
C ALA A 91 -2.56 4.33 1.57
N GLY A 92 -3.80 4.24 1.10
CA GLY A 92 -4.08 4.31 -0.32
C GLY A 92 -5.57 4.25 -0.61
N VAL A 93 -5.94 4.82 -1.74
CA VAL A 93 -7.30 4.93 -2.28
C VAL A 93 -7.37 4.40 -3.70
N ASP A 94 -8.58 4.25 -4.23
CA ASP A 94 -8.81 3.83 -5.60
C ASP A 94 -9.67 4.84 -6.36
N LEU A 95 -9.46 4.90 -7.68
CA LEU A 95 -10.21 5.73 -8.62
C LEU A 95 -10.47 4.90 -9.88
N SER A 96 -11.74 4.65 -10.19
CA SER A 96 -12.15 4.02 -11.43
C SER A 96 -12.78 5.05 -12.39
N ALA A 97 -12.05 5.37 -13.45
CA ALA A 97 -12.47 6.30 -14.50
C ALA A 97 -11.70 6.02 -15.79
N THR A 98 -12.31 6.25 -16.97
CA THR A 98 -11.51 6.34 -18.21
C THR A 98 -10.55 7.52 -18.09
N PHE A 99 -9.47 7.53 -18.88
CA PHE A 99 -8.53 8.66 -18.86
C PHE A 99 -9.20 10.00 -19.17
N GLU A 100 -10.08 10.02 -20.15
CA GLU A 100 -10.84 11.22 -20.55
C GLU A 100 -11.88 11.63 -19.51
N GLY A 101 -12.48 10.66 -18.80
CA GLY A 101 -13.51 10.90 -17.79
C GLY A 101 -12.97 11.16 -16.36
N ALA A 102 -11.67 11.01 -16.12
CA ALA A 102 -11.05 11.39 -14.87
C ALA A 102 -10.78 12.90 -14.84
N SER A 103 -11.27 13.60 -13.81
CA SER A 103 -10.93 15.01 -13.60
C SER A 103 -9.45 15.14 -13.16
N TYR A 104 -8.87 16.32 -13.38
CA TYR A 104 -7.55 16.63 -12.82
C TYR A 104 -7.56 16.55 -11.28
N ASP A 105 -8.61 17.04 -10.63
CA ASP A 105 -8.76 17.02 -9.17
C ASP A 105 -8.75 15.58 -8.64
N ASP A 106 -9.45 14.65 -9.28
CA ASP A 106 -9.44 13.23 -8.88
C ASP A 106 -8.09 12.57 -9.14
N PHE A 107 -7.44 12.92 -10.26
CA PHE A 107 -6.11 12.41 -10.59
C PHE A 107 -5.08 12.89 -9.56
N GLU A 108 -5.08 14.18 -9.23
CA GLU A 108 -4.19 14.79 -8.23
C GLU A 108 -4.48 14.25 -6.83
N TRP A 109 -5.76 14.11 -6.44
CA TRP A 109 -6.15 13.51 -5.17
C TRP A 109 -5.56 12.10 -5.02
N LEU A 110 -5.70 11.25 -6.03
CA LEU A 110 -5.15 9.90 -5.97
C LEU A 110 -3.62 9.91 -5.93
N MET A 111 -2.96 10.73 -6.75
CA MET A 111 -1.50 10.85 -6.77
C MET A 111 -0.95 11.37 -5.43
N ASN A 112 -1.62 12.34 -4.81
CA ASN A 112 -1.21 12.91 -3.53
C ASN A 112 -1.24 11.86 -2.41
N ILE A 113 -2.24 10.98 -2.40
CA ILE A 113 -2.33 9.90 -1.40
C ILE A 113 -1.42 8.73 -1.77
N ASN A 114 -1.58 8.16 -2.98
CA ASN A 114 -0.98 6.88 -3.34
C ASN A 114 0.50 6.95 -3.72
N PHE A 115 1.00 8.12 -4.13
CA PHE A 115 2.40 8.32 -4.51
C PHE A 115 3.10 9.30 -3.57
N TRP A 116 2.61 10.55 -3.46
CA TRP A 116 3.25 11.54 -2.60
C TRP A 116 3.20 11.15 -1.12
N GLY A 117 2.11 10.57 -0.64
CA GLY A 117 2.02 10.05 0.73
C GLY A 117 3.10 9.01 1.03
N VAL A 118 3.41 8.13 0.07
CA VAL A 118 4.53 7.16 0.19
C VAL A 118 5.88 7.87 0.22
N VAL A 119 6.08 8.91 -0.61
CA VAL A 119 7.30 9.72 -0.62
C VAL A 119 7.45 10.47 0.69
N HIS A 120 6.38 11.13 1.18
CA HIS A 120 6.38 11.86 2.44
C HIS A 120 6.74 10.95 3.62
N GLY A 121 6.05 9.80 3.78
CA GLY A 121 6.33 8.85 4.85
C GLY A 121 7.75 8.29 4.78
N THR A 122 8.23 7.96 3.58
CA THR A 122 9.61 7.50 3.40
C THR A 122 10.61 8.57 3.83
N LYS A 123 10.45 9.83 3.35
CA LYS A 123 11.38 10.94 3.68
C LYS A 123 11.33 11.30 5.15
N ALA A 124 10.16 11.34 5.76
CA ALA A 124 9.97 11.70 7.17
C ALA A 124 10.60 10.65 8.10
N PHE A 125 10.41 9.37 7.81
CA PHE A 125 10.89 8.30 8.69
C PHE A 125 12.34 7.84 8.42
N LEU A 126 12.89 8.07 7.23
CA LEU A 126 14.22 7.58 6.87
C LEU A 126 15.35 8.05 7.83
N PRO A 127 15.39 9.32 8.30
CA PRO A 127 16.38 9.73 9.30
C PRO A 127 16.29 8.94 10.61
N HIS A 128 15.08 8.67 11.10
CA HIS A 128 14.84 7.92 12.33
C HIS A 128 15.21 6.44 12.18
N LEU A 129 14.96 5.85 11.00
CA LEU A 129 15.39 4.47 10.67
C LEU A 129 16.91 4.34 10.66
N ARG A 130 17.62 5.34 10.11
CA ARG A 130 19.10 5.40 10.13
C ARG A 130 19.63 5.56 11.56
N ALA A 131 19.03 6.45 12.35
CA ALA A 131 19.40 6.66 13.75
C ALA A 131 19.22 5.40 14.60
N ALA A 132 18.25 4.54 14.29
CA ALA A 132 18.05 3.25 14.96
C ALA A 132 19.09 2.18 14.58
N GLY A 133 19.98 2.44 13.61
CA GLY A 133 21.02 1.53 13.15
C GLY A 133 20.53 0.26 12.43
N ALA A 134 19.21 0.04 12.39
CA ALA A 134 18.57 -1.06 11.67
C ALA A 134 17.14 -0.70 11.33
N GLY A 135 16.85 -0.50 10.06
CA GLY A 135 15.56 -0.01 9.59
C GLY A 135 15.02 -0.71 8.35
N HIS A 136 13.72 -0.59 8.11
CA HIS A 136 13.09 -1.09 6.90
C HIS A 136 11.94 -0.21 6.43
N VAL A 137 12.01 0.25 5.19
CA VAL A 137 10.93 0.94 4.48
C VAL A 137 10.11 -0.10 3.73
N VAL A 138 8.80 -0.12 3.94
CA VAL A 138 7.86 -1.04 3.27
C VAL A 138 6.82 -0.21 2.53
N ASN A 139 6.92 -0.17 1.21
CA ASN A 139 6.02 0.61 0.36
C ASN A 139 5.00 -0.30 -0.33
N ILE A 140 3.72 -0.03 -0.08
CA ILE A 140 2.63 -0.82 -0.67
C ILE A 140 2.30 -0.27 -2.06
N SER A 141 2.75 -1.01 -3.08
CA SER A 141 2.35 -0.82 -4.48
C SER A 141 1.08 -1.66 -4.76
N SER A 142 1.01 -2.34 -5.88
CA SER A 142 -0.07 -3.23 -6.32
C SER A 142 0.44 -4.13 -7.45
N VAL A 143 -0.32 -5.16 -7.83
CA VAL A 143 -0.17 -5.81 -9.14
C VAL A 143 -0.35 -4.82 -10.29
N PHE A 144 -1.09 -3.73 -10.07
CA PHE A 144 -1.23 -2.62 -11.01
C PHE A 144 -0.03 -1.64 -11.02
N GLY A 145 1.01 -1.93 -10.26
CA GLY A 145 2.38 -1.44 -10.45
C GLY A 145 3.27 -2.40 -11.26
N LEU A 146 2.70 -3.49 -11.80
CA LEU A 146 3.37 -4.46 -12.69
C LEU A 146 2.73 -4.49 -14.08
N VAL A 147 1.41 -4.41 -14.15
CA VAL A 147 0.60 -4.34 -15.38
C VAL A 147 -0.39 -3.19 -15.28
N SER A 148 -0.79 -2.66 -16.45
CA SER A 148 -1.80 -1.61 -16.53
C SER A 148 -3.11 -2.17 -17.05
N ILE A 149 -4.23 -1.68 -16.50
CA ILE A 149 -5.58 -2.06 -16.94
C ILE A 149 -6.39 -0.81 -17.32
N PRO A 150 -7.41 -0.94 -18.17
CA PRO A 150 -8.33 0.15 -18.47
C PRO A 150 -8.99 0.70 -17.20
N THR A 151 -9.46 1.93 -17.24
CA THR A 151 -10.14 2.67 -16.15
C THR A 151 -9.30 2.97 -14.91
N GLN A 152 -8.03 2.56 -14.88
CA GLN A 152 -7.14 2.67 -13.73
C GLN A 152 -5.87 3.50 -14.03
N SER A 153 -5.93 4.47 -14.95
CA SER A 153 -4.74 5.20 -15.40
C SER A 153 -4.00 5.93 -14.26
N ALA A 154 -4.73 6.65 -13.41
CA ALA A 154 -4.15 7.35 -12.25
C ALA A 154 -3.58 6.37 -11.22
N TYR A 155 -4.33 5.31 -10.90
CA TYR A 155 -3.89 4.28 -9.96
C TYR A 155 -2.65 3.53 -10.48
N ASN A 156 -2.64 3.14 -11.76
CA ASN A 156 -1.47 2.54 -12.39
C ASN A 156 -0.26 3.48 -12.30
N ALA A 157 -0.42 4.76 -12.68
CA ALA A 157 0.67 5.74 -12.63
C ALA A 157 1.28 5.84 -11.22
N ALA A 158 0.44 5.97 -10.18
CA ALA A 158 0.88 6.02 -8.80
C ALA A 158 1.63 4.74 -8.36
N LYS A 159 1.05 3.56 -8.65
CA LYS A 159 1.62 2.27 -8.18
C LYS A 159 2.88 1.86 -8.95
N PHE A 160 3.01 2.20 -10.25
CA PHE A 160 4.28 2.11 -10.98
C PHE A 160 5.30 3.10 -10.42
N GLY A 161 4.89 4.34 -10.11
CA GLY A 161 5.73 5.34 -9.47
C GLY A 161 6.30 4.85 -8.14
N VAL A 162 5.47 4.28 -7.27
CA VAL A 162 5.91 3.69 -5.98
C VAL A 162 6.93 2.59 -6.19
N ARG A 163 6.73 1.72 -7.19
CA ARG A 163 7.69 0.67 -7.52
C ARG A 163 9.03 1.26 -7.93
N GLY A 164 9.05 2.14 -8.94
CA GLY A 164 10.29 2.75 -9.45
C GLY A 164 11.03 3.53 -8.37
N PHE A 165 10.31 4.33 -7.58
CA PHE A 165 10.83 5.05 -6.43
C PHE A 165 11.49 4.12 -5.40
N THR A 166 10.79 3.04 -5.02
CA THR A 166 11.29 2.10 -4.00
C THR A 166 12.48 1.28 -4.51
N ASP A 167 12.47 0.89 -5.79
CA ASP A 167 13.58 0.14 -6.40
C ASP A 167 14.86 1.01 -6.42
N ALA A 168 14.75 2.32 -6.75
CA ALA A 168 15.86 3.28 -6.70
C ALA A 168 16.36 3.49 -5.27
N LEU A 169 15.46 3.80 -4.33
CA LEU A 169 15.80 3.95 -2.91
C LEU A 169 16.52 2.72 -2.36
N ARG A 170 16.08 1.52 -2.74
CA ARG A 170 16.72 0.29 -2.30
C ARG A 170 18.17 0.18 -2.74
N ILE A 171 18.48 0.61 -3.97
CA ILE A 171 19.85 0.61 -4.50
C ILE A 171 20.71 1.63 -3.72
N GLU A 172 20.18 2.81 -3.47
CA GLU A 172 20.86 3.85 -2.68
C GLU A 172 21.21 3.35 -1.28
N LEU A 173 20.23 2.75 -0.57
CA LEU A 173 20.43 2.20 0.77
C LEU A 173 21.44 1.04 0.80
N ASP A 174 21.49 0.22 -0.24
CA ASP A 174 22.50 -0.85 -0.35
C ASP A 174 23.92 -0.29 -0.63
N ILE A 175 24.03 0.84 -1.38
CA ILE A 175 25.30 1.54 -1.60
C ILE A 175 25.80 2.20 -0.30
N GLU A 176 24.89 2.83 0.44
CA GLU A 176 25.21 3.48 1.71
C GLU A 176 25.61 2.49 2.82
N ASP A 177 25.15 1.24 2.76
CA ASP A 177 25.32 0.20 3.80
C ASP A 177 24.94 0.68 5.21
N CYS A 178 23.92 1.51 5.30
CA CYS A 178 23.51 2.21 6.51
C CYS A 178 22.63 1.37 7.45
N GLY A 179 22.48 0.08 7.22
CA GLY A 179 21.64 -0.84 8.00
C GLY A 179 20.14 -0.68 7.73
N VAL A 180 19.74 0.22 6.82
CA VAL A 180 18.34 0.40 6.38
C VAL A 180 18.12 -0.30 5.05
N SER A 181 16.93 -0.84 4.86
CA SER A 181 16.53 -1.55 3.64
C SER A 181 15.16 -1.11 3.17
N ALA A 182 14.78 -1.43 1.93
CA ALA A 182 13.46 -1.15 1.41
C ALA A 182 12.87 -2.36 0.67
N THR A 183 11.54 -2.52 0.74
CA THR A 183 10.77 -3.56 0.04
C THR A 183 9.56 -2.94 -0.63
N THR A 184 9.39 -3.22 -1.93
CA THR A 184 8.13 -2.96 -2.64
C THR A 184 7.20 -4.15 -2.49
N ILE A 185 5.98 -3.91 -2.05
CA ILE A 185 4.94 -4.92 -1.92
C ILE A 185 3.95 -4.78 -3.08
N HIS A 186 3.61 -5.89 -3.72
CA HIS A 186 2.63 -5.96 -4.80
C HIS A 186 1.47 -6.89 -4.40
N PRO A 187 0.45 -6.36 -3.69
CA PRO A 187 -0.76 -7.12 -3.43
C PRO A 187 -1.55 -7.35 -4.73
N GLY A 188 -2.12 -8.55 -4.86
CA GLY A 188 -3.21 -8.83 -5.78
C GLY A 188 -4.56 -8.44 -5.17
N GLY A 189 -5.63 -9.21 -5.43
CA GLY A 189 -6.95 -9.01 -4.85
C GLY A 189 -6.97 -9.38 -3.36
N ILE A 190 -6.92 -8.38 -2.49
CA ILE A 190 -7.04 -8.53 -1.04
C ILE A 190 -8.44 -8.08 -0.61
N LYS A 191 -9.13 -8.86 0.21
CA LYS A 191 -10.47 -8.54 0.75
C LYS A 191 -10.42 -7.34 1.68
N THR A 192 -10.44 -6.14 1.14
CA THR A 192 -10.43 -4.86 1.85
C THR A 192 -11.53 -3.94 1.31
N ASN A 193 -11.79 -2.84 2.01
CA ASN A 193 -12.79 -1.87 1.56
C ASN A 193 -12.27 -0.92 0.46
N ILE A 194 -11.07 -1.10 -0.08
CA ILE A 194 -10.45 -0.15 -1.03
C ILE A 194 -11.33 0.06 -2.27
N ALA A 195 -11.86 -1.02 -2.85
CA ALA A 195 -12.73 -0.93 -4.01
C ALA A 195 -14.14 -0.41 -3.68
N ARG A 196 -14.64 -0.69 -2.46
CA ARG A 196 -15.93 -0.18 -1.99
C ARG A 196 -15.89 1.32 -1.69
N ASN A 197 -14.73 1.82 -1.27
CA ASN A 197 -14.49 3.23 -0.96
C ASN A 197 -13.86 3.98 -2.15
N ALA A 198 -13.78 3.34 -3.33
CA ALA A 198 -13.24 3.95 -4.53
C ALA A 198 -14.08 5.15 -4.98
N ARG A 199 -13.43 6.19 -5.52
CA ARG A 199 -14.14 7.16 -6.34
C ARG A 199 -14.43 6.52 -7.70
N ILE A 200 -15.70 6.54 -8.12
CA ILE A 200 -16.11 5.90 -9.36
C ILE A 200 -16.77 6.95 -10.25
N SER A 201 -16.17 7.22 -11.40
CA SER A 201 -16.77 8.07 -12.45
C SER A 201 -17.78 7.28 -13.27
N HIS A 202 -18.82 7.96 -13.77
CA HIS A 202 -19.73 7.37 -14.75
C HIS A 202 -19.00 6.79 -15.97
N SER A 203 -17.84 7.35 -16.32
CA SER A 203 -17.01 6.87 -17.44
C SER A 203 -16.40 5.47 -17.18
N ALA A 204 -16.39 4.98 -15.95
CA ALA A 204 -15.89 3.64 -15.63
C ALA A 204 -16.66 2.54 -16.37
N GLY A 205 -17.96 2.74 -16.63
CA GLY A 205 -18.81 1.83 -17.39
C GLY A 205 -18.61 1.83 -18.91
N ALA A 206 -17.72 2.69 -19.44
CA ALA A 206 -17.52 2.82 -20.89
C ALA A 206 -17.06 1.51 -21.59
N PHE A 207 -16.56 0.55 -20.84
CA PHE A 207 -16.10 -0.75 -21.37
C PHE A 207 -16.99 -1.93 -21.01
N GLY A 208 -18.26 -1.66 -20.61
CA GLY A 208 -19.30 -2.69 -20.42
C GLY A 208 -19.44 -3.20 -19.00
N ASP A 209 -18.67 -2.67 -18.05
CA ASP A 209 -18.82 -2.99 -16.64
C ASP A 209 -19.82 -2.03 -15.98
N ASP A 210 -20.62 -2.50 -15.01
CA ASP A 210 -21.50 -1.64 -14.23
C ASP A 210 -20.71 -0.96 -13.11
N PRO A 211 -20.55 0.38 -13.12
CA PRO A 211 -19.83 1.09 -12.07
C PRO A 211 -20.37 0.84 -10.67
N SER A 212 -21.66 0.56 -10.52
CA SER A 212 -22.28 0.29 -9.22
C SER A 212 -21.89 -1.08 -8.64
N GLU A 213 -21.45 -2.02 -9.47
CA GLU A 213 -21.02 -3.36 -9.08
C GLU A 213 -19.51 -3.48 -8.83
N PHE A 214 -18.72 -2.44 -9.10
CA PHE A 214 -17.25 -2.47 -9.03
C PHE A 214 -16.72 -3.08 -7.73
N GLY A 215 -17.21 -2.63 -6.57
CA GLY A 215 -16.80 -3.17 -5.28
C GLY A 215 -17.20 -4.65 -5.09
N THR A 216 -18.39 -5.02 -5.55
CA THR A 216 -18.92 -6.39 -5.45
C THR A 216 -18.13 -7.36 -6.34
N GLU A 217 -17.79 -6.94 -7.55
CA GLU A 217 -16.99 -7.73 -8.47
C GLU A 217 -15.55 -7.91 -7.98
N PHE A 218 -14.96 -6.84 -7.44
CA PHE A 218 -13.66 -6.93 -6.80
C PHE A 218 -13.67 -7.95 -5.65
N ASP A 219 -14.70 -7.94 -4.79
CA ASP A 219 -14.81 -8.89 -3.68
C ASP A 219 -14.89 -10.35 -4.14
N LYS A 220 -15.54 -10.62 -5.27
CA LYS A 220 -15.59 -11.98 -5.86
C LYS A 220 -14.22 -12.44 -6.35
N MET A 221 -13.41 -11.52 -6.87
CA MET A 221 -12.05 -11.80 -7.37
C MET A 221 -11.02 -11.84 -6.24
N ALA A 222 -11.21 -11.07 -5.17
CA ALA A 222 -10.29 -10.99 -4.05
C ALA A 222 -10.29 -12.31 -3.24
N ARG A 223 -9.18 -13.05 -3.28
CA ARG A 223 -9.06 -14.37 -2.64
C ARG A 223 -8.21 -14.37 -1.37
N THR A 224 -7.43 -13.32 -1.15
CA THR A 224 -6.51 -13.23 -0.02
C THR A 224 -7.11 -12.36 1.07
N THR A 225 -7.11 -12.84 2.33
CA THR A 225 -7.56 -12.01 3.45
C THR A 225 -6.46 -11.04 3.89
N PRO A 226 -6.79 -9.91 4.56
CA PRO A 226 -5.81 -8.97 5.11
C PRO A 226 -4.79 -9.64 6.03
N GLU A 227 -5.21 -10.60 6.86
CA GLU A 227 -4.34 -11.31 7.81
C GLU A 227 -3.31 -12.18 7.07
N LYS A 228 -3.75 -12.88 6.01
CA LYS A 228 -2.84 -13.65 5.17
C LYS A 228 -1.86 -12.74 4.45
N ALA A 229 -2.34 -11.59 3.95
CA ALA A 229 -1.49 -10.58 3.31
C ALA A 229 -0.44 -10.05 4.28
N ALA A 230 -0.84 -9.62 5.49
CA ALA A 230 0.07 -9.15 6.53
C ALA A 230 1.15 -10.19 6.87
N GLY A 231 0.77 -11.46 7.05
CA GLY A 231 1.72 -12.54 7.29
C GLY A 231 2.72 -12.75 6.16
N GLN A 232 2.30 -12.58 4.89
CA GLN A 232 3.19 -12.68 3.72
C GLN A 232 4.12 -11.46 3.63
N ILE A 233 3.61 -10.25 3.88
CA ILE A 233 4.40 -9.00 3.91
C ILE A 233 5.50 -9.11 4.97
N LEU A 234 5.16 -9.47 6.20
CA LEU A 234 6.14 -9.58 7.29
C LEU A 234 7.19 -10.67 7.00
N ARG A 235 6.81 -11.77 6.34
CA ARG A 235 7.78 -12.76 5.84
C ARG A 235 8.74 -12.20 4.80
N ALA A 236 8.25 -11.36 3.89
CA ALA A 236 9.08 -10.71 2.88
C ALA A 236 10.09 -9.76 3.54
N VAL A 237 9.63 -8.94 4.48
CA VAL A 237 10.47 -8.02 5.26
C VAL A 237 11.52 -8.78 6.07
N SER A 238 11.14 -9.87 6.77
CA SER A 238 12.09 -10.68 7.56
C SER A 238 13.17 -11.33 6.72
N ARG A 239 12.87 -11.62 5.45
CA ARG A 239 13.80 -12.17 4.46
C ARG A 239 14.53 -11.10 3.63
N ASN A 240 14.33 -9.85 3.95
CA ASN A 240 14.92 -8.70 3.25
C ASN A 240 14.68 -8.75 1.72
N ARG A 241 13.48 -9.13 1.29
CA ARG A 241 13.13 -9.19 -0.13
C ARG A 241 13.06 -7.77 -0.71
N ARG A 242 13.61 -7.57 -1.91
CA ARG A 242 13.49 -6.29 -2.64
C ARG A 242 12.06 -6.04 -3.10
N ARG A 243 11.39 -7.11 -3.53
CA ARG A 243 10.01 -7.12 -4.02
C ARG A 243 9.28 -8.34 -3.49
N ALA A 244 8.00 -8.19 -3.16
CA ALA A 244 7.15 -9.29 -2.74
C ALA A 244 5.77 -9.24 -3.41
N LEU A 245 5.36 -10.36 -3.96
CA LEU A 245 4.03 -10.61 -4.51
C LEU A 245 3.16 -11.17 -3.40
N ILE A 246 1.97 -10.61 -3.20
CA ILE A 246 1.05 -11.00 -2.12
C ILE A 246 -0.25 -11.52 -2.72
N GLY A 247 -0.53 -12.78 -2.46
CA GLY A 247 -1.64 -13.52 -3.06
C GLY A 247 -1.22 -14.32 -4.29
N PRO A 248 -1.97 -15.39 -4.63
CA PRO A 248 -1.64 -16.25 -5.77
C PRO A 248 -1.84 -15.56 -7.12
N ASP A 249 -2.79 -14.67 -7.22
CA ASP A 249 -3.09 -13.85 -8.41
C ASP A 249 -1.94 -12.88 -8.73
N ALA A 250 -1.25 -12.37 -7.72
CA ALA A 250 -0.09 -11.51 -7.93
C ALA A 250 1.03 -12.21 -8.75
N ILE A 251 1.16 -13.52 -8.63
CA ILE A 251 2.11 -14.30 -9.42
C ILE A 251 1.71 -14.31 -10.89
N VAL A 252 0.41 -14.44 -11.18
CA VAL A 252 -0.10 -14.42 -12.55
C VAL A 252 0.15 -13.07 -13.21
N PHE A 253 -0.12 -11.97 -12.48
CA PHE A 253 0.16 -10.62 -12.97
C PHE A 253 1.66 -10.36 -13.17
N ASP A 254 2.53 -10.85 -12.29
CA ASP A 254 3.98 -10.73 -12.47
C ASP A 254 4.46 -11.49 -13.71
N LEU A 255 3.93 -12.69 -13.97
CA LEU A 255 4.23 -13.45 -15.19
C LEU A 255 3.72 -12.71 -16.43
N ALA A 256 2.50 -12.16 -16.38
CA ALA A 256 1.94 -11.38 -17.49
C ALA A 256 2.78 -10.13 -17.78
N SER A 257 3.34 -9.48 -16.75
CA SER A 257 4.20 -8.30 -16.92
C SER A 257 5.52 -8.58 -17.66
N ARG A 258 5.91 -9.85 -17.75
CA ARG A 258 7.13 -10.30 -18.48
C ARG A 258 6.87 -10.58 -19.95
N LEU A 259 5.62 -10.64 -20.36
CA LEU A 259 5.27 -10.72 -21.77
C LEU A 259 5.59 -9.40 -22.49
N PRO A 260 5.86 -9.43 -23.81
CA PRO A 260 5.97 -8.20 -24.58
C PRO A 260 4.74 -7.32 -24.34
N ALA A 261 4.94 -6.02 -24.05
CA ALA A 261 3.86 -5.11 -23.66
C ALA A 261 2.69 -5.11 -24.67
N GLY A 262 3.00 -5.13 -25.96
CA GLY A 262 1.99 -5.20 -27.00
C GLY A 262 1.13 -6.47 -27.00
N LEU A 263 1.61 -7.58 -26.40
CA LEU A 263 0.83 -8.82 -26.36
C LEU A 263 -0.22 -8.78 -25.25
N TYR A 264 0.17 -8.51 -24.00
CA TYR A 264 -0.81 -8.50 -22.90
C TYR A 264 -1.84 -7.38 -23.08
N GLN A 265 -1.43 -6.20 -23.58
CA GLN A 265 -2.33 -5.08 -23.85
C GLN A 265 -3.39 -5.43 -24.91
N ARG A 266 -2.98 -6.10 -25.99
CA ARG A 266 -3.92 -6.57 -27.04
C ARG A 266 -4.90 -7.60 -26.51
N LEU A 267 -4.44 -8.52 -25.64
CA LEU A 267 -5.32 -9.51 -25.00
C LEU A 267 -6.35 -8.85 -24.10
N LEU A 268 -5.95 -7.88 -23.28
CA LEU A 268 -6.87 -7.10 -22.43
C LEU A 268 -7.88 -6.32 -23.29
N ALA A 269 -7.43 -5.62 -24.32
CA ALA A 269 -8.31 -4.87 -25.21
C ALA A 269 -9.30 -5.78 -25.96
N ALA A 270 -8.87 -6.96 -26.41
CA ALA A 270 -9.75 -7.93 -27.05
C ALA A 270 -10.79 -8.50 -26.08
N GLY A 271 -10.42 -8.74 -24.82
CA GLY A 271 -11.33 -9.16 -23.76
C GLY A 271 -12.42 -8.09 -23.48
N ALA A 272 -12.01 -6.84 -23.26
CA ALA A 272 -12.93 -5.73 -23.04
C ALA A 272 -13.93 -5.54 -24.21
N ARG A 273 -13.45 -5.57 -25.47
CA ARG A 273 -14.32 -5.47 -26.66
C ARG A 273 -15.37 -6.59 -26.71
N ARG A 274 -15.03 -7.81 -26.30
CA ARG A 274 -15.99 -8.94 -26.27
C ARG A 274 -17.06 -8.75 -25.20
N ASN A 275 -16.73 -8.13 -24.07
CA ASN A 275 -17.71 -7.82 -23.03
C ASN A 275 -18.68 -6.75 -23.51
N MET A 276 -18.18 -5.66 -24.13
CA MET A 276 -19.02 -4.60 -24.73
C MET A 276 -20.00 -5.11 -25.79
N SER A 277 -19.66 -6.19 -26.52
CA SER A 277 -20.55 -6.74 -27.55
C SER A 277 -21.65 -7.66 -27.00
N LYS A 278 -21.64 -7.94 -25.68
CA LYS A 278 -22.63 -8.81 -24.99
C LYS A 278 -23.58 -8.03 -24.09
N SER A 279 -23.23 -6.79 -23.74
CA SER A 279 -24.09 -5.80 -23.07
C SER A 279 -24.87 -4.99 -24.11
#